data_e3d18f0eb7841259c7c270b8f27dee14
#
_entry.id   e3d18f0eb7841259c7c270b8f27dee14
#
_cell.length_a   1.000
_cell.length_b   1.000
_cell.length_c   1.000
_cell.angle_alpha   90.00
_cell.angle_beta   90.00
_cell.angle_gamma   90.00
#
_symmetry.space_group_name_H-M   'P 1'
#
loop_
_entity.id
_entity.type
_entity.pdbx_description
1 polymer ?
#
loop_
_entity_poly.entity_id
_entity_poly.type
_entity_poly.pdbx_seq_one_letter_code
_entity_poly.pdbx_strand_id
1 'polypeptide(L)'
;MASKKGIVITAIILAAITGASFLLWVIPQDNDTTFIVTDYQGYLDGAKNIHEVLQESIDIEYQNLQDGKISPMDYIEITEVTSSQVTTQISEFVTSKPSEQWQESYISYMNGMKKFNEYILETKVLANQIENASLDAEISETIDKIESIKAESIEYIKKSNELRP
;
A
#
# COMPACT_ATOMS: atom_id res chain seq x y z
N MET A 1 9.94 -24.15 -14.35
CA MET A 1 9.83 -23.54 -13.01
C MET A 1 9.27 -22.14 -13.22
N ALA A 2 8.24 -21.72 -12.47
CA ALA A 2 7.75 -20.34 -12.55
C ALA A 2 8.86 -19.40 -12.09
N SER A 3 9.09 -18.30 -12.81
CA SER A 3 10.09 -17.32 -12.41
C SER A 3 9.60 -16.63 -11.12
N LYS A 4 10.52 -16.28 -10.21
CA LYS A 4 10.17 -15.53 -8.98
C LYS A 4 9.37 -14.25 -9.30
N LYS A 5 9.75 -13.53 -10.38
CA LYS A 5 9.04 -12.36 -10.91
C LYS A 5 7.57 -12.70 -11.25
N GLY A 6 7.33 -13.82 -11.93
CA GLY A 6 5.98 -14.26 -12.26
C GLY A 6 5.12 -14.55 -11.02
N ILE A 7 5.70 -15.12 -9.97
CA ILE A 7 4.99 -15.41 -8.71
C ILE A 7 4.57 -14.11 -8.02
N VAL A 8 5.45 -13.10 -7.94
CA VAL A 8 5.16 -11.81 -7.31
C VAL A 8 4.08 -11.06 -8.07
N ILE A 9 4.22 -10.94 -9.40
CA ILE A 9 3.19 -10.29 -10.24
C ILE A 9 1.84 -10.99 -10.07
N THR A 10 1.83 -12.32 -10.03
CA THR A 10 0.60 -13.10 -9.80
C THR A 10 0.00 -12.83 -8.42
N ALA A 11 0.83 -12.73 -7.37
CA ALA A 11 0.36 -12.41 -6.03
C ALA A 11 -0.25 -11.01 -5.95
N ILE A 12 0.38 -10.01 -6.58
CA ILE A 12 -0.13 -8.63 -6.65
C ILE A 12 -1.47 -8.60 -7.43
N ILE A 13 -1.56 -9.28 -8.56
CA ILE A 13 -2.80 -9.37 -9.35
C ILE A 13 -3.91 -10.07 -8.55
N LEU A 14 -3.59 -11.16 -7.84
CA LEU A 14 -4.56 -11.85 -7.00
C LEU A 14 -5.04 -10.98 -5.84
N ALA A 15 -4.14 -10.24 -5.19
CA ALA A 15 -4.51 -9.28 -4.15
C ALA A 15 -5.44 -8.18 -4.69
N ALA A 16 -5.16 -7.66 -5.90
CA ALA A 16 -6.01 -6.68 -6.56
C ALA A 16 -7.41 -7.24 -6.90
N ILE A 17 -7.47 -8.45 -7.45
CA ILE A 17 -8.74 -9.13 -7.79
C ILE A 17 -9.53 -9.44 -6.52
N THR A 18 -8.88 -9.92 -5.47
CA THR A 18 -9.53 -10.23 -4.19
C THR A 18 -10.08 -8.95 -3.55
N GLY A 19 -9.30 -7.85 -3.57
CA GLY A 19 -9.73 -6.55 -3.09
C GLY A 19 -10.94 -6.02 -3.88
N ALA A 20 -10.87 -6.04 -5.20
CA ALA A 20 -12.00 -5.62 -6.05
C ALA A 20 -13.25 -6.49 -5.84
N SER A 21 -13.09 -7.81 -5.68
CA SER A 21 -14.20 -8.73 -5.42
C SER A 21 -14.83 -8.49 -4.05
N PHE A 22 -14.02 -8.18 -3.03
CA PHE A 22 -14.51 -7.85 -1.69
C PHE A 22 -15.35 -6.56 -1.73
N LEU A 23 -14.90 -5.55 -2.46
CA LEU A 23 -15.62 -4.30 -2.64
C LEU A 23 -16.96 -4.50 -3.36
N LEU A 24 -16.99 -5.31 -4.43
CA LEU A 24 -18.22 -5.66 -5.15
C LEU A 24 -19.24 -6.41 -4.27
N TRP A 25 -18.76 -7.20 -3.30
CA TRP A 25 -19.65 -7.93 -2.39
C TRP A 25 -20.24 -7.04 -1.30
N VAL A 26 -19.52 -5.98 -0.90
CA VAL A 26 -19.97 -5.01 0.12
C VAL A 26 -20.87 -3.92 -0.48
N ILE A 27 -20.86 -3.70 -1.81
CA ILE A 27 -21.69 -2.68 -2.48
C ILE A 27 -23.10 -3.24 -2.76
N PRO A 28 -24.18 -2.68 -2.17
CA PRO A 28 -25.54 -2.98 -2.58
C PRO A 28 -25.75 -2.51 -4.05
N GLN A 29 -26.34 -3.38 -4.87
CA GLN A 29 -26.59 -3.12 -6.30
C GLN A 29 -27.80 -2.19 -6.53
N ASP A 30 -27.93 -1.08 -5.83
CA ASP A 30 -28.93 -0.07 -6.12
C ASP A 30 -28.32 1.10 -6.89
N ASN A 31 -28.99 1.48 -7.97
CA ASN A 31 -28.52 2.35 -9.05
C ASN A 31 -28.21 3.81 -8.73
N ASP A 32 -28.09 4.21 -7.48
CA ASP A 32 -27.52 5.49 -7.06
C ASP A 32 -26.21 5.23 -6.33
N THR A 33 -25.11 5.50 -7.02
CA THR A 33 -23.74 5.17 -6.62
C THR A 33 -23.21 5.98 -5.43
N THR A 34 -23.96 5.97 -4.33
CA THR A 34 -23.42 6.40 -3.05
C THR A 34 -23.00 5.13 -2.29
N PHE A 35 -21.71 4.83 -2.26
CA PHE A 35 -21.14 3.76 -1.47
C PHE A 35 -21.41 4.07 0.01
N ILE A 36 -22.37 3.36 0.61
CA ILE A 36 -22.68 3.49 2.04
C ILE A 36 -22.06 2.30 2.76
N VAL A 37 -20.97 2.54 3.47
CA VAL A 37 -20.43 1.57 4.43
C VAL A 37 -21.38 1.49 5.61
N THR A 38 -21.95 0.33 5.87
CA THR A 38 -22.80 0.06 7.05
C THR A 38 -22.02 -0.69 8.13
N ASP A 39 -21.03 -1.49 7.75
CA ASP A 39 -20.09 -2.17 8.64
C ASP A 39 -18.70 -1.52 8.54
N TYR A 40 -18.51 -0.47 9.34
CA TYR A 40 -17.24 0.27 9.36
C TYR A 40 -16.07 -0.57 9.87
N GLN A 41 -16.32 -1.47 10.83
CA GLN A 41 -15.27 -2.35 11.35
C GLN A 41 -14.81 -3.34 10.28
N GLY A 42 -15.74 -4.08 9.69
CA GLY A 42 -15.42 -5.07 8.67
C GLY A 42 -14.75 -4.44 7.43
N TYR A 43 -15.20 -3.24 7.03
CA TYR A 43 -14.59 -2.51 5.92
C TYR A 43 -13.13 -2.10 6.23
N LEU A 44 -12.88 -1.54 7.42
CA LEU A 44 -11.52 -1.17 7.85
C LEU A 44 -10.61 -2.40 7.97
N ASP A 45 -11.11 -3.51 8.52
CA ASP A 45 -10.36 -4.75 8.64
C ASP A 45 -10.04 -5.35 7.26
N GLY A 46 -11.00 -5.31 6.33
CA GLY A 46 -10.78 -5.73 4.94
C GLY A 46 -9.70 -4.89 4.24
N ALA A 47 -9.75 -3.57 4.37
CA ALA A 47 -8.74 -2.66 3.82
C ALA A 47 -7.35 -2.93 4.42
N LYS A 48 -7.27 -3.22 5.73
CA LYS A 48 -6.01 -3.57 6.41
C LYS A 48 -5.42 -4.87 5.89
N ASN A 49 -6.22 -5.90 5.72
CA ASN A 49 -5.75 -7.18 5.19
C ASN A 49 -5.12 -7.01 3.79
N ILE A 50 -5.73 -6.20 2.92
CA ILE A 50 -5.18 -5.91 1.61
C ILE A 50 -3.86 -5.12 1.73
N HIS A 51 -3.83 -4.12 2.60
CA HIS A 51 -2.64 -3.32 2.87
C HIS A 51 -1.47 -4.19 3.36
N GLU A 52 -1.71 -5.09 4.31
CA GLU A 52 -0.69 -6.00 4.85
C GLU A 52 -0.09 -6.88 3.74
N VAL A 53 -0.91 -7.42 2.83
CA VAL A 53 -0.43 -8.21 1.69
C VAL A 53 0.42 -7.35 0.74
N LEU A 54 0.01 -6.12 0.46
CA LEU A 54 0.77 -5.20 -0.40
C LEU A 54 2.09 -4.80 0.26
N GLN A 55 2.07 -4.54 1.57
CA GLN A 55 3.27 -4.19 2.33
C GLN A 55 4.26 -5.34 2.38
N GLU A 56 3.81 -6.57 2.71
CA GLU A 56 4.68 -7.74 2.71
C GLU A 56 5.30 -7.98 1.34
N SER A 57 4.51 -7.84 0.27
CA SER A 57 5.00 -8.02 -1.10
C SER A 57 6.08 -6.99 -1.45
N ILE A 58 5.85 -5.71 -1.17
CA ILE A 58 6.82 -4.66 -1.51
C ILE A 58 8.09 -4.75 -0.64
N ASP A 59 7.96 -5.13 0.64
CA ASP A 59 9.09 -5.29 1.55
C ASP A 59 10.01 -6.43 1.10
N ILE A 60 9.44 -7.54 0.63
CA ILE A 60 10.21 -8.67 0.08
C ILE A 60 10.96 -8.24 -1.19
N GLU A 61 10.30 -7.53 -2.09
CA GLU A 61 10.94 -7.11 -3.34
C GLU A 61 11.95 -5.97 -3.12
N TYR A 62 11.72 -5.11 -2.14
CA TYR A 62 12.70 -4.11 -1.72
C TYR A 62 13.97 -4.78 -1.17
N GLN A 63 13.83 -5.81 -0.36
CA GLN A 63 14.97 -6.61 0.10
C GLN A 63 15.67 -7.32 -1.08
N ASN A 64 14.92 -7.84 -2.04
CA ASN A 64 15.49 -8.47 -3.23
C ASN A 64 16.28 -7.46 -4.09
N LEU A 65 15.82 -6.19 -4.19
CA LEU A 65 16.56 -5.12 -4.84
C LEU A 65 17.89 -4.85 -4.12
N GLN A 66 17.85 -4.68 -2.78
CA GLN A 66 19.05 -4.42 -1.98
C GLN A 66 20.08 -5.56 -2.07
N ASP A 67 19.60 -6.81 -2.14
CA ASP A 67 20.43 -8.00 -2.30
C ASP A 67 20.90 -8.23 -3.76
N GLY A 68 20.50 -7.39 -4.70
CA GLY A 68 20.81 -7.56 -6.12
C GLY A 68 20.16 -8.79 -6.77
N LYS A 69 19.08 -9.30 -6.20
CA LYS A 69 18.35 -10.48 -6.70
C LYS A 69 17.35 -10.15 -7.80
N ILE A 70 16.93 -8.90 -7.90
CA ILE A 70 16.13 -8.35 -8.98
C ILE A 70 16.80 -7.10 -9.54
N SER A 71 16.52 -6.75 -10.80
CA SER A 71 17.03 -5.53 -11.39
C SER A 71 16.27 -4.30 -10.88
N PRO A 72 16.91 -3.10 -10.85
CA PRO A 72 16.20 -1.86 -10.51
C PRO A 72 14.99 -1.60 -11.40
N MET A 73 15.08 -1.89 -12.70
CA MET A 73 13.96 -1.75 -13.63
C MET A 73 12.79 -2.65 -13.31
N ASP A 74 13.05 -3.93 -12.97
CA ASP A 74 11.99 -4.86 -12.55
C ASP A 74 11.32 -4.39 -11.26
N TYR A 75 12.09 -3.86 -10.31
CA TYR A 75 11.57 -3.29 -9.07
C TYR A 75 10.68 -2.05 -9.31
N ILE A 76 11.11 -1.15 -10.22
CA ILE A 76 10.32 0.02 -10.61
C ILE A 76 8.95 -0.37 -11.15
N GLU A 77 8.86 -1.39 -12.03
CA GLU A 77 7.57 -1.90 -12.52
C GLU A 77 6.66 -2.38 -11.37
N ILE A 78 7.22 -3.09 -10.38
CA ILE A 78 6.48 -3.57 -9.20
C ILE A 78 5.97 -2.38 -8.37
N THR A 79 6.80 -1.36 -8.12
CA THR A 79 6.40 -0.18 -7.36
C THR A 79 5.29 0.61 -8.03
N GLU A 80 5.31 0.74 -9.36
CA GLU A 80 4.25 1.43 -10.12
C GLU A 80 2.89 0.73 -9.96
N VAL A 81 2.86 -0.59 -10.11
CA VAL A 81 1.63 -1.37 -9.93
C VAL A 81 1.13 -1.26 -8.50
N THR A 82 2.01 -1.44 -7.51
CA THR A 82 1.63 -1.40 -6.09
C THR A 82 1.14 -0.01 -5.68
N SER A 83 1.83 1.05 -6.07
CA SER A 83 1.43 2.43 -5.81
C SER A 83 0.06 2.77 -6.41
N SER A 84 -0.22 2.29 -7.63
CA SER A 84 -1.54 2.44 -8.26
C SER A 84 -2.65 1.76 -7.45
N GLN A 85 -2.41 0.56 -6.93
CA GLN A 85 -3.36 -0.16 -6.09
C GLN A 85 -3.62 0.55 -4.77
N VAL A 86 -2.57 1.02 -4.10
CA VAL A 86 -2.69 1.80 -2.85
C VAL A 86 -3.47 3.10 -3.10
N THR A 87 -3.19 3.80 -4.20
CA THR A 87 -3.91 5.02 -4.57
C THR A 87 -5.40 4.76 -4.79
N THR A 88 -5.75 3.65 -5.42
CA THR A 88 -7.14 3.23 -5.60
C THR A 88 -7.81 3.00 -4.25
N GLN A 89 -7.17 2.26 -3.33
CA GLN A 89 -7.69 2.04 -1.98
C GLN A 89 -7.89 3.36 -1.21
N ILE A 90 -6.94 4.30 -1.30
CA ILE A 90 -7.07 5.62 -0.67
C ILE A 90 -8.31 6.35 -1.20
N SER A 91 -8.54 6.32 -2.52
CA SER A 91 -9.68 6.96 -3.16
C SER A 91 -11.02 6.38 -2.68
N GLU A 92 -11.10 5.06 -2.56
CA GLU A 92 -12.28 4.36 -2.04
C GLU A 92 -12.52 4.70 -0.57
N PHE A 93 -11.45 4.79 0.22
CA PHE A 93 -11.53 5.14 1.62
C PHE A 93 -12.06 6.58 1.83
N VAL A 94 -11.64 7.52 1.00
CA VAL A 94 -12.12 8.92 1.01
C VAL A 94 -13.63 8.99 0.77
N THR A 95 -14.17 8.11 -0.06
CA THR A 95 -15.61 8.09 -0.41
C THR A 95 -16.48 7.34 0.61
N SER A 96 -15.90 6.59 1.54
CA SER A 96 -16.60 5.70 2.47
C SER A 96 -17.47 6.40 3.53
N LYS A 97 -17.25 7.71 3.77
CA LYS A 97 -18.01 8.57 4.70
C LYS A 97 -18.36 7.89 6.03
N PRO A 98 -17.37 7.58 6.88
CA PRO A 98 -17.61 6.91 8.15
C PRO A 98 -18.49 7.73 9.08
N SER A 99 -19.21 7.05 10.01
CA SER A 99 -19.92 7.73 11.08
C SER A 99 -18.95 8.51 11.99
N GLU A 100 -19.46 9.50 12.73
CA GLU A 100 -18.66 10.39 13.58
C GLU A 100 -17.71 9.61 14.52
N GLN A 101 -18.19 8.49 15.09
CA GLN A 101 -17.41 7.64 16.01
C GLN A 101 -16.21 6.97 15.34
N TRP A 102 -16.27 6.74 14.01
CA TRP A 102 -15.21 6.07 13.25
C TRP A 102 -14.29 7.04 12.51
N GLN A 103 -14.64 8.34 12.45
CA GLN A 103 -13.91 9.31 11.61
C GLN A 103 -12.43 9.40 11.94
N GLU A 104 -12.07 9.51 13.22
CA GLU A 104 -10.66 9.64 13.62
C GLU A 104 -9.84 8.41 13.28
N SER A 105 -10.40 7.21 13.50
CA SER A 105 -9.78 5.94 13.12
C SER A 105 -9.54 5.86 11.61
N TYR A 106 -10.55 6.22 10.81
CA TYR A 106 -10.48 6.21 9.34
C TYR A 106 -9.50 7.23 8.80
N ILE A 107 -9.50 8.46 9.33
CA ILE A 107 -8.55 9.50 8.93
C ILE A 107 -7.11 9.05 9.24
N SER A 108 -6.89 8.47 10.41
CA SER A 108 -5.58 7.96 10.79
C SER A 108 -5.12 6.84 9.87
N TYR A 109 -6.00 5.88 9.56
CA TYR A 109 -5.68 4.81 8.63
C TYR A 109 -5.37 5.33 7.23
N MET A 110 -6.18 6.25 6.70
CA MET A 110 -5.94 6.89 5.41
C MET A 110 -4.58 7.60 5.36
N ASN A 111 -4.19 8.27 6.44
CA ASN A 111 -2.86 8.90 6.52
C ASN A 111 -1.75 7.85 6.53
N GLY A 112 -1.94 6.71 7.21
CA GLY A 112 -1.03 5.58 7.15
C GLY A 112 -0.86 5.04 5.73
N MET A 113 -1.97 4.86 4.99
CA MET A 113 -1.92 4.44 3.59
C MET A 113 -1.22 5.46 2.67
N LYS A 114 -1.42 6.75 2.89
CA LYS A 114 -0.70 7.80 2.15
C LYS A 114 0.80 7.71 2.40
N LYS A 115 1.21 7.53 3.66
CA LYS A 115 2.62 7.33 4.03
C LYS A 115 3.18 6.03 3.46
N PHE A 116 2.39 4.97 3.42
CA PHE A 116 2.79 3.73 2.75
C PHE A 116 3.01 3.94 1.24
N ASN A 117 2.15 4.72 0.58
CA ASN A 117 2.38 5.07 -0.82
C ASN A 117 3.64 5.93 -1.02
N GLU A 118 3.90 6.89 -0.12
CA GLU A 118 5.15 7.67 -0.12
C GLU A 118 6.37 6.76 0.04
N TYR A 119 6.31 5.78 0.95
CA TYR A 119 7.34 4.76 1.12
C TYR A 119 7.62 4.01 -0.20
N ILE A 120 6.60 3.51 -0.88
CA ILE A 120 6.74 2.83 -2.17
C ILE A 120 7.42 3.74 -3.20
N LEU A 121 7.00 4.99 -3.29
CA LEU A 121 7.57 5.95 -4.23
C LEU A 121 9.03 6.29 -3.90
N GLU A 122 9.40 6.36 -2.62
CA GLU A 122 10.79 6.61 -2.23
C GLU A 122 11.69 5.41 -2.49
N THR A 123 11.20 4.17 -2.32
CA THR A 123 11.96 2.98 -2.72
C THR A 123 12.17 2.91 -4.24
N LYS A 124 11.22 3.47 -5.04
CA LYS A 124 11.39 3.64 -6.49
C LYS A 124 12.50 4.66 -6.81
N VAL A 125 12.61 5.75 -6.01
CA VAL A 125 13.72 6.72 -6.16
C VAL A 125 15.05 6.01 -5.93
N LEU A 126 15.16 5.19 -4.88
CA LEU A 126 16.36 4.39 -4.62
C LEU A 126 16.70 3.46 -5.79
N ALA A 127 15.72 2.76 -6.36
CA ALA A 127 15.94 1.90 -7.52
C ALA A 127 16.52 2.68 -8.71
N ASN A 128 16.01 3.88 -8.98
CA ASN A 128 16.56 4.76 -10.02
C ASN A 128 17.98 5.22 -9.70
N GLN A 129 18.30 5.50 -8.44
CA GLN A 129 19.66 5.88 -8.02
C GLN A 129 20.64 4.72 -8.22
N ILE A 130 20.25 3.49 -7.90
CA ILE A 130 21.04 2.28 -8.12
C ILE A 130 21.29 2.07 -9.64
N GLU A 131 20.23 2.19 -10.45
CA GLU A 131 20.33 2.04 -11.92
C GLU A 131 21.29 3.06 -12.54
N ASN A 132 21.28 4.29 -12.04
CA ASN A 132 22.11 5.40 -12.55
C ASN A 132 23.48 5.49 -11.86
N ALA A 133 23.85 4.54 -11.02
CA ALA A 133 25.10 4.54 -10.25
C ALA A 133 25.34 5.87 -9.50
N SER A 134 24.31 6.36 -8.79
CA SER A 134 24.39 7.57 -7.96
C SER A 134 25.43 7.43 -6.85
N LEU A 135 25.80 8.56 -6.24
CA LEU A 135 26.78 8.58 -5.16
C LEU A 135 26.27 7.83 -3.92
N ASP A 136 27.14 7.12 -3.22
CA ASP A 136 26.79 6.37 -2.01
C ASP A 136 26.14 7.25 -0.92
N ALA A 137 26.52 8.54 -0.86
CA ALA A 137 25.92 9.49 0.08
C ALA A 137 24.44 9.78 -0.24
N GLU A 138 24.08 9.92 -1.52
CA GLU A 138 22.70 10.13 -1.95
C GLU A 138 21.84 8.88 -1.69
N ILE A 139 22.39 7.71 -1.96
CA ILE A 139 21.75 6.42 -1.67
C ILE A 139 21.48 6.28 -0.17
N SER A 140 22.48 6.61 0.68
CA SER A 140 22.31 6.54 2.14
C SER A 140 21.23 7.49 2.66
N GLU A 141 21.18 8.72 2.16
CA GLU A 141 20.14 9.69 2.54
C GLU A 141 18.74 9.20 2.14
N THR A 142 18.62 8.60 0.96
CA THR A 142 17.34 8.03 0.49
C THR A 142 16.91 6.84 1.36
N ILE A 143 17.84 5.97 1.79
CA ILE A 143 17.54 4.86 2.68
C ILE A 143 17.02 5.37 4.03
N ASP A 144 17.69 6.35 4.65
CA ASP A 144 17.26 6.95 5.92
C ASP A 144 15.83 7.54 5.80
N LYS A 145 15.55 8.19 4.68
CA LYS A 145 14.22 8.73 4.38
C LYS A 145 13.15 7.64 4.21
N ILE A 146 13.48 6.54 3.53
CA ILE A 146 12.60 5.37 3.36
C ILE A 146 12.21 4.80 4.72
N GLU A 147 13.17 4.62 5.62
CA GLU A 147 12.94 4.09 6.97
C GLU A 147 12.04 5.02 7.79
N SER A 148 12.28 6.34 7.74
CA SER A 148 11.45 7.34 8.41
C SER A 148 10.01 7.32 7.94
N ILE A 149 9.77 7.31 6.62
CA ILE A 149 8.42 7.30 6.04
C ILE A 149 7.69 6.00 6.39
N LYS A 150 8.39 4.87 6.35
CA LYS A 150 7.83 3.57 6.74
C LYS A 150 7.39 3.57 8.20
N ALA A 151 8.21 4.11 9.10
CA ALA A 151 7.88 4.23 10.52
C ALA A 151 6.64 5.12 10.74
N GLU A 152 6.53 6.25 10.04
CA GLU A 152 5.35 7.13 10.12
C GLU A 152 4.07 6.40 9.65
N SER A 153 4.15 5.62 8.57
CA SER A 153 3.02 4.81 8.09
C SER A 153 2.52 3.85 9.17
N ILE A 154 3.44 3.10 9.79
CA ILE A 154 3.12 2.14 10.86
C ILE A 154 2.50 2.84 12.06
N GLU A 155 3.01 4.01 12.44
CA GLU A 155 2.47 4.81 13.57
C GLU A 155 1.02 5.23 13.32
N TYR A 156 0.71 5.74 12.12
CA TYR A 156 -0.66 6.10 11.75
C TYR A 156 -1.61 4.91 11.75
N ILE A 157 -1.18 3.75 11.27
CA ILE A 157 -1.98 2.52 11.27
C ILE A 157 -2.23 2.04 12.71
N LYS A 158 -1.23 2.09 13.58
CA LYS A 158 -1.36 1.78 14.99
C LYS A 158 -2.35 2.74 15.67
N LYS A 159 -2.21 4.04 15.45
CA LYS A 159 -3.13 5.06 15.93
C LYS A 159 -4.56 4.82 15.47
N SER A 160 -4.77 4.41 14.22
CA SER A 160 -6.09 4.03 13.71
C SER A 160 -6.72 2.91 14.54
N ASN A 161 -5.94 1.91 14.98
CA ASN A 161 -6.44 0.84 15.83
C ASN A 161 -6.84 1.32 17.23
N GLU A 162 -6.08 2.25 17.80
CA GLU A 162 -6.33 2.82 19.12
C GLU A 162 -7.56 3.74 19.14
N LEU A 163 -7.92 4.31 18.00
CA LEU A 163 -9.05 5.23 17.81
C LEU A 163 -10.35 4.55 17.39
N ARG A 164 -10.40 3.22 17.38
CA ARG A 164 -11.65 2.48 17.13
C ARG A 164 -12.61 2.66 18.30
N PRO A 165 -13.93 2.87 18.03
CA PRO A 165 -14.94 2.96 19.08
C PRO A 165 -15.14 1.62 19.82
#